data_95fe1c76188b84c1c84b4da24157f9d8
#
_entry.id   95fe1c76188b84c1c84b4da24157f9d8
#
_cell.length_a   1.000
_cell.length_b   1.000
_cell.length_c   1.000
_cell.angle_alpha   90.00
_cell.angle_beta   90.00
_cell.angle_gamma   90.00
#
_symmetry.space_group_name_H-M   'P 1'
#
loop_
_entity.id
_entity.type
_entity.pdbx_description
1 polymer ?
#
loop_
_entity_poly.entity_id
_entity_poly.type
_entity_poly.pdbx_seq_one_letter_code
_entity_poly.pdbx_strand_id
1 'polypeptide(L)'
;MKKRIMLSTLMTLILSVSIISCSAQKASTTASSGNSSSEPAVELNISAAASLKEAMGDIQTEYQKVKPNVTLTVNFGASGSLQQQIEQGAPCDIFISAGQSQMKALDDKSLLLENTKKDLVKNDLVMVGPKDTTLTGLSDLTTDKVKKIAVGEPKSVPAGQYADEVFQNLGIKDAITPKLVFAKDVKEVLAWATSGNADIGFVYKSDALSSNDAKIIGTVPEDKHSPITYPVGIIKASKNQDAAKAFEDFLYTDTCKKIFEKYGYGLA
;
A
#
# COMPACT_ATOMS: atom_id res chain seq x y z
N MET A 1 -45.00 -11.02 43.24
CA MET A 1 -46.14 -11.99 43.37
C MET A 1 -46.10 -12.98 42.22
N LYS A 2 -46.20 -14.28 42.58
CA LYS A 2 -46.54 -15.52 41.78
C LYS A 2 -45.53 -15.88 40.67
N LYS A 3 -44.57 -16.85 40.82
CA LYS A 3 -44.64 -18.31 41.05
C LYS A 3 -45.51 -19.07 40.04
N ARG A 4 -44.83 -20.00 39.27
CA ARG A 4 -45.13 -21.45 39.14
C ARG A 4 -44.36 -21.97 37.93
N ILE A 5 -43.37 -22.83 38.00
CA ILE A 5 -43.19 -24.22 38.48
C ILE A 5 -43.84 -25.26 37.53
N MET A 6 -42.96 -26.22 37.11
CA MET A 6 -43.15 -27.64 36.74
C MET A 6 -43.76 -27.93 35.35
N LEU A 7 -43.37 -28.92 34.59
CA LEU A 7 -43.17 -30.34 34.95
C LEU A 7 -42.40 -31.09 33.81
N SER A 8 -41.37 -31.78 34.14
CA SER A 8 -40.85 -33.07 33.79
C SER A 8 -41.79 -34.06 33.09
N THR A 9 -41.33 -34.73 32.02
CA THR A 9 -41.69 -36.13 31.78
C THR A 9 -40.55 -36.88 31.10
N LEU A 10 -40.07 -37.84 31.79
CA LEU A 10 -39.12 -38.90 31.48
C LEU A 10 -39.92 -40.04 30.79
N MET A 11 -39.42 -40.60 29.68
CA MET A 11 -39.87 -41.93 29.26
C MET A 11 -38.76 -42.69 28.53
N THR A 12 -38.54 -43.82 29.08
CA THR A 12 -37.53 -44.86 28.93
C THR A 12 -37.65 -45.73 27.68
N LEU A 13 -36.51 -46.18 27.15
CA LEU A 13 -36.11 -47.58 26.80
C LEU A 13 -36.90 -48.32 25.75
N ILE A 14 -36.27 -48.73 24.65
CA ILE A 14 -36.27 -50.15 24.20
C ILE A 14 -35.00 -50.43 23.39
N LEU A 15 -34.30 -51.44 23.83
CA LEU A 15 -33.11 -52.10 23.30
C LEU A 15 -33.53 -53.09 22.22
N SER A 16 -32.92 -53.08 21.02
CA SER A 16 -33.04 -54.21 20.08
C SER A 16 -31.66 -54.46 19.46
N VAL A 17 -31.01 -55.50 19.93
CA VAL A 17 -29.81 -56.12 19.39
C VAL A 17 -30.22 -57.01 18.23
N SER A 18 -29.61 -56.80 17.08
CA SER A 18 -29.62 -57.81 15.96
C SER A 18 -28.21 -57.96 15.46
N ILE A 19 -27.60 -59.07 15.83
CA ILE A 19 -26.35 -59.57 15.32
C ILE A 19 -26.66 -60.39 14.05
N ILE A 20 -26.12 -60.02 12.91
CA ILE A 20 -25.95 -60.94 11.78
C ILE A 20 -24.50 -60.81 11.28
N SER A 21 -23.91 -61.99 11.25
CA SER A 21 -22.50 -62.34 10.97
C SER A 21 -22.23 -62.47 9.49
N CYS A 22 -20.94 -62.28 9.17
CA CYS A 22 -20.12 -62.83 8.06
C CYS A 22 -20.48 -62.48 6.62
N SER A 23 -19.56 -61.76 5.94
CA SER A 23 -18.74 -62.40 4.91
C SER A 23 -17.54 -61.57 4.53
N ALA A 24 -16.37 -62.14 4.53
CA ALA A 24 -15.12 -61.55 4.12
C ALA A 24 -15.06 -61.36 2.59
N GLN A 25 -14.83 -60.12 2.15
CA GLN A 25 -14.33 -59.90 0.78
C GLN A 25 -13.26 -58.81 0.82
N LYS A 26 -12.04 -59.27 0.64
CA LYS A 26 -10.82 -58.47 0.59
C LYS A 26 -10.77 -57.76 -0.77
N ALA A 27 -11.23 -56.50 -0.78
CA ALA A 27 -10.98 -55.60 -1.90
C ALA A 27 -9.93 -54.59 -1.41
N SER A 28 -8.72 -54.74 -1.90
CA SER A 28 -7.63 -53.75 -1.74
C SER A 28 -7.99 -52.53 -2.55
N THR A 29 -8.66 -51.57 -1.94
CA THR A 29 -8.75 -50.21 -2.48
C THR A 29 -7.59 -49.43 -1.87
N THR A 30 -6.55 -49.22 -2.64
CA THR A 30 -5.50 -48.26 -2.40
C THR A 30 -6.16 -46.88 -2.41
N ALA A 31 -6.65 -46.45 -1.25
CA ALA A 31 -7.02 -45.07 -1.07
C ALA A 31 -5.71 -44.28 -1.06
N SER A 32 -5.37 -43.68 -2.20
CA SER A 32 -4.40 -42.63 -2.27
C SER A 32 -4.92 -41.47 -1.42
N SER A 33 -4.55 -41.46 -0.15
CA SER A 33 -4.69 -40.27 0.70
C SER A 33 -3.77 -39.20 0.13
N GLY A 34 -4.28 -38.44 -0.81
CA GLY A 34 -3.70 -37.15 -1.15
C GLY A 34 -3.77 -36.27 0.12
N ASN A 35 -2.71 -36.33 0.90
CA ASN A 35 -2.50 -35.42 2.01
C ASN A 35 -2.20 -34.05 1.42
N SER A 36 -3.25 -33.36 0.96
CA SER A 36 -3.20 -31.93 0.68
C SER A 36 -3.07 -31.24 2.04
N SER A 37 -1.86 -31.15 2.56
CA SER A 37 -1.53 -30.27 3.67
C SER A 37 -1.69 -28.85 3.14
N SER A 38 -2.89 -28.30 3.19
CA SER A 38 -3.09 -26.87 2.97
C SER A 38 -2.31 -26.13 4.07
N GLU A 39 -1.33 -25.34 3.65
CA GLU A 39 -0.64 -24.45 4.59
C GLU A 39 -1.69 -23.63 5.37
N PRO A 40 -1.47 -23.32 6.67
CA PRO A 40 -2.39 -22.51 7.45
C PRO A 40 -2.68 -21.18 6.76
N ALA A 41 -3.92 -20.70 6.87
CA ALA A 41 -4.29 -19.38 6.37
C ALA A 41 -3.52 -18.30 7.15
N VAL A 42 -2.93 -17.35 6.45
CA VAL A 42 -2.18 -16.22 7.01
C VAL A 42 -2.76 -14.92 6.47
N GLU A 43 -2.96 -13.94 7.35
CA GLU A 43 -3.28 -12.57 6.95
C GLU A 43 -2.05 -11.67 7.18
N LEU A 44 -1.61 -10.96 6.14
CA LEU A 44 -0.56 -9.96 6.21
C LEU A 44 -1.17 -8.56 6.11
N ASN A 45 -0.93 -7.75 7.14
CA ASN A 45 -1.29 -6.34 7.18
C ASN A 45 -0.15 -5.50 6.60
N ILE A 46 -0.39 -4.83 5.49
CA ILE A 46 0.59 -4.03 4.77
C ILE A 46 0.19 -2.57 4.86
N SER A 47 1.08 -1.71 5.34
CA SER A 47 0.93 -0.25 5.22
C SER A 47 1.74 0.22 4.02
N ALA A 48 1.08 0.79 3.01
CA ALA A 48 1.72 1.18 1.76
C ALA A 48 1.39 2.63 1.37
N ALA A 49 2.37 3.33 0.81
CA ALA A 49 2.17 4.66 0.25
C ALA A 49 1.00 4.68 -0.74
N ALA A 50 0.16 5.72 -0.69
CA ALA A 50 -1.06 5.84 -1.51
C ALA A 50 -0.79 5.74 -3.02
N SER A 51 0.38 6.19 -3.48
CA SER A 51 0.82 6.09 -4.87
C SER A 51 0.98 4.65 -5.38
N LEU A 52 1.19 3.67 -4.48
CA LEU A 52 1.35 2.25 -4.84
C LEU A 52 0.02 1.53 -5.11
N LYS A 53 -1.13 2.18 -4.90
CA LYS A 53 -2.44 1.52 -4.87
C LYS A 53 -2.71 0.66 -6.11
N GLU A 54 -2.47 1.19 -7.30
CA GLU A 54 -2.77 0.51 -8.55
C GLU A 54 -1.81 -0.67 -8.79
N ALA A 55 -0.51 -0.46 -8.58
CA ALA A 55 0.49 -1.52 -8.72
C ALA A 55 0.26 -2.65 -7.70
N MET A 56 -0.05 -2.30 -6.44
CA MET A 56 -0.34 -3.28 -5.39
C MET A 56 -1.58 -4.11 -5.69
N GLY A 57 -2.59 -3.57 -6.38
CA GLY A 57 -3.75 -4.34 -6.81
C GLY A 57 -3.39 -5.48 -7.76
N ASP A 58 -2.54 -5.20 -8.74
CA ASP A 58 -2.02 -6.25 -9.65
C ASP A 58 -1.10 -7.22 -8.90
N ILE A 59 -0.22 -6.72 -8.02
CA ILE A 59 0.68 -7.54 -7.20
C ILE A 59 -0.10 -8.48 -6.27
N GLN A 60 -1.17 -8.02 -5.62
CA GLN A 60 -2.05 -8.87 -4.80
C GLN A 60 -2.64 -10.00 -5.64
N THR A 61 -3.10 -9.70 -6.85
CA THR A 61 -3.65 -10.68 -7.78
C THR A 61 -2.62 -11.75 -8.18
N GLU A 62 -1.38 -11.35 -8.46
CA GLU A 62 -0.32 -12.30 -8.83
C GLU A 62 0.16 -13.10 -7.61
N TYR A 63 0.27 -12.47 -6.43
CA TYR A 63 0.69 -13.17 -5.22
C TYR A 63 -0.31 -14.25 -4.78
N GLN A 64 -1.61 -13.98 -4.93
CA GLN A 64 -2.68 -14.96 -4.63
C GLN A 64 -2.56 -16.25 -5.46
N LYS A 65 -1.99 -16.17 -6.67
CA LYS A 65 -1.73 -17.37 -7.51
C LYS A 65 -0.58 -18.21 -6.95
N VAL A 66 0.41 -17.57 -6.33
CA VAL A 66 1.63 -18.21 -5.81
C VAL A 66 1.43 -18.72 -4.37
N LYS A 67 0.69 -17.94 -3.56
CA LYS A 67 0.41 -18.22 -2.15
C LYS A 67 -1.08 -18.04 -1.84
N PRO A 68 -1.92 -19.01 -2.26
CA PRO A 68 -3.38 -18.91 -2.12
C PRO A 68 -3.85 -18.91 -0.65
N ASN A 69 -3.01 -19.39 0.26
CA ASN A 69 -3.28 -19.40 1.70
C ASN A 69 -2.95 -18.06 2.41
N VAL A 70 -2.36 -17.07 1.69
CA VAL A 70 -1.99 -15.77 2.27
C VAL A 70 -2.92 -14.69 1.74
N THR A 71 -3.61 -14.00 2.64
CA THR A 71 -4.43 -12.82 2.34
C THR A 71 -3.62 -11.57 2.61
N LEU A 72 -3.55 -10.65 1.65
CA LEU A 72 -2.91 -9.36 1.81
C LEU A 72 -3.96 -8.28 2.09
N THR A 73 -3.95 -7.73 3.31
CA THR A 73 -4.78 -6.58 3.69
C THR A 73 -3.93 -5.32 3.63
N VAL A 74 -4.21 -4.44 2.65
CA VAL A 74 -3.38 -3.25 2.39
C VAL A 74 -4.08 -1.98 2.84
N ASN A 75 -3.44 -1.25 3.75
CA ASN A 75 -3.82 0.09 4.18
C ASN A 75 -3.01 1.13 3.40
N PHE A 76 -3.68 1.91 2.55
CA PHE A 76 -3.05 2.95 1.75
C PHE A 76 -3.20 4.32 2.40
N GLY A 77 -2.11 5.10 2.41
CA GLY A 77 -2.11 6.45 2.97
C GLY A 77 -0.82 7.21 2.73
N ALA A 78 -0.74 8.42 3.27
CA ALA A 78 0.51 9.16 3.32
C ALA A 78 1.53 8.41 4.20
N SER A 79 2.76 8.26 3.71
CA SER A 79 3.78 7.46 4.38
C SER A 79 4.08 7.95 5.81
N GLY A 80 4.06 9.26 6.05
CA GLY A 80 4.26 9.81 7.39
C GLY A 80 3.10 9.52 8.35
N SER A 81 1.85 9.52 7.85
CA SER A 81 0.70 9.13 8.65
C SER A 81 0.74 7.64 9.00
N LEU A 82 1.12 6.78 8.04
CA LEU A 82 1.28 5.34 8.26
C LEU A 82 2.42 5.04 9.23
N GLN A 83 3.56 5.72 9.08
CA GLN A 83 4.68 5.65 10.02
C GLN A 83 4.24 5.96 11.46
N GLN A 84 3.50 7.07 11.66
CA GLN A 84 2.99 7.44 12.98
C GLN A 84 2.03 6.39 13.56
N GLN A 85 1.15 5.81 12.73
CA GLN A 85 0.27 4.71 13.15
C GLN A 85 1.06 3.48 13.61
N ILE A 86 2.11 3.10 12.87
CA ILE A 86 3.00 2.00 13.24
C ILE A 86 3.71 2.29 14.57
N GLU A 87 4.22 3.51 14.76
CA GLU A 87 4.83 3.94 16.03
C GLU A 87 3.87 3.89 17.21
N GLN A 88 2.57 4.11 16.96
CA GLN A 88 1.50 4.01 17.96
C GLN A 88 1.00 2.58 18.17
N GLY A 89 1.60 1.59 17.50
CA GLY A 89 1.28 0.18 17.66
C GLY A 89 0.13 -0.33 16.79
N ALA A 90 -0.23 0.38 15.71
CA ALA A 90 -1.20 -0.14 14.75
C ALA A 90 -0.70 -1.46 14.13
N PRO A 91 -1.57 -2.46 13.93
CA PRO A 91 -1.20 -3.73 13.30
C PRO A 91 -0.59 -3.49 11.92
N CYS A 92 0.65 -3.96 11.73
CA CYS A 92 1.35 -3.87 10.46
C CYS A 92 2.43 -4.95 10.43
N ASP A 93 2.52 -5.70 9.33
CA ASP A 93 3.56 -6.69 9.10
C ASP A 93 4.65 -6.13 8.18
N ILE A 94 4.25 -5.33 7.16
CA ILE A 94 5.16 -4.76 6.16
C ILE A 94 4.81 -3.29 5.94
N PHE A 95 5.84 -2.44 5.91
CA PHE A 95 5.70 -1.04 5.55
C PHE A 95 6.42 -0.74 4.23
N ILE A 96 5.73 -0.09 3.29
CA ILE A 96 6.28 0.37 2.01
C ILE A 96 6.06 1.88 1.91
N SER A 97 7.14 2.63 2.04
CA SER A 97 7.12 4.10 2.09
C SER A 97 7.46 4.72 0.73
N ALA A 98 6.90 5.89 0.43
CA ALA A 98 7.29 6.72 -0.72
C ALA A 98 8.44 7.71 -0.38
N GLY A 99 9.06 7.56 0.78
CA GLY A 99 10.17 8.40 1.23
C GLY A 99 11.05 7.67 2.23
N GLN A 100 12.36 7.93 2.14
CA GLN A 100 13.38 7.32 3.00
C GLN A 100 13.27 7.79 4.46
N SER A 101 12.87 9.04 4.69
CA SER A 101 12.80 9.62 6.04
C SER A 101 11.82 8.89 6.95
N GLN A 102 10.69 8.43 6.43
CA GLN A 102 9.69 7.70 7.19
C GLN A 102 10.16 6.29 7.57
N MET A 103 10.82 5.61 6.64
CA MET A 103 11.42 4.30 6.91
C MET A 103 12.57 4.42 7.91
N LYS A 104 13.41 5.45 7.75
CA LYS A 104 14.49 5.76 8.70
C LYS A 104 13.95 6.03 10.10
N ALA A 105 12.85 6.74 10.24
CA ALA A 105 12.24 7.02 11.55
C ALA A 105 11.82 5.74 12.30
N LEU A 106 11.31 4.71 11.59
CA LEU A 106 11.02 3.40 12.18
C LEU A 106 12.30 2.63 12.53
N ASP A 107 13.31 2.71 11.68
CA ASP A 107 14.63 2.06 11.87
C ASP A 107 15.34 2.62 13.11
N ASP A 108 15.41 3.95 13.23
CA ASP A 108 16.01 4.65 14.39
C ASP A 108 15.33 4.27 15.71
N LYS A 109 14.05 3.89 15.68
CA LYS A 109 13.28 3.39 16.83
C LYS A 109 13.35 1.87 16.99
N SER A 110 14.15 1.17 16.18
CA SER A 110 14.29 -0.29 16.18
C SER A 110 12.95 -1.03 16.01
N LEU A 111 12.03 -0.45 15.23
CA LEU A 111 10.72 -1.03 14.92
C LEU A 111 10.74 -1.93 13.67
N LEU A 112 11.83 -1.93 12.91
CA LEU A 112 12.02 -2.81 11.76
C LEU A 112 12.72 -4.12 12.17
N LEU A 113 12.38 -5.19 11.46
CA LEU A 113 13.12 -6.45 11.54
C LEU A 113 14.48 -6.25 10.87
N GLU A 114 15.55 -6.68 11.54
CA GLU A 114 16.92 -6.50 11.04
C GLU A 114 17.11 -7.10 9.64
N ASN A 115 17.87 -6.40 8.81
CA ASN A 115 18.21 -6.78 7.43
C ASN A 115 17.02 -6.92 6.45
N THR A 116 15.85 -6.33 6.76
CA THR A 116 14.69 -6.32 5.87
C THR A 116 14.45 -4.97 5.19
N LYS A 117 15.13 -3.91 5.62
CA LYS A 117 15.02 -2.62 4.95
C LYS A 117 15.79 -2.64 3.62
N LYS A 118 15.06 -2.50 2.50
CA LYS A 118 15.60 -2.51 1.14
C LYS A 118 14.89 -1.46 0.29
N ASP A 119 15.59 -0.94 -0.71
CA ASP A 119 14.98 -0.08 -1.73
C ASP A 119 14.22 -0.95 -2.75
N LEU A 120 12.98 -0.61 -3.04
CA LEU A 120 12.10 -1.41 -3.90
C LEU A 120 12.00 -0.81 -5.31
N VAL A 121 11.60 0.46 -5.40
CA VAL A 121 11.41 1.17 -6.67
C VAL A 121 11.79 2.64 -6.56
N LYS A 122 11.96 3.30 -7.71
CA LYS A 122 12.14 4.75 -7.85
C LYS A 122 10.93 5.39 -8.51
N ASN A 123 10.80 6.71 -8.39
CA ASN A 123 9.77 7.46 -9.07
C ASN A 123 10.26 8.85 -9.46
N ASP A 124 9.50 9.53 -10.32
CA ASP A 124 9.75 10.91 -10.70
C ASP A 124 8.67 11.82 -10.08
N LEU A 125 9.03 13.04 -9.69
CA LEU A 125 8.07 14.07 -9.32
C LEU A 125 7.62 14.80 -10.60
N VAL A 126 6.31 14.92 -10.79
CA VAL A 126 5.73 15.59 -11.96
C VAL A 126 4.72 16.64 -11.53
N MET A 127 4.57 17.66 -12.36
CA MET A 127 3.46 18.60 -12.28
C MET A 127 2.34 18.11 -13.18
N VAL A 128 1.12 18.13 -12.64
CA VAL A 128 -0.09 17.74 -13.36
C VAL A 128 -1.16 18.83 -13.27
N GLY A 129 -2.01 18.87 -14.26
CA GLY A 129 -3.22 19.67 -14.30
C GLY A 129 -4.33 18.96 -15.06
N PRO A 130 -5.50 19.60 -15.26
CA PRO A 130 -6.55 19.04 -16.07
C PRO A 130 -6.11 18.87 -17.53
N LYS A 131 -6.79 18.00 -18.29
CA LYS A 131 -6.41 17.66 -19.69
C LYS A 131 -6.24 18.85 -20.61
N ASP A 132 -7.05 19.86 -20.44
CA ASP A 132 -7.13 21.08 -21.25
C ASP A 132 -6.21 22.21 -20.75
N THR A 133 -5.41 21.94 -19.70
CA THR A 133 -4.48 22.95 -19.18
C THR A 133 -3.53 23.47 -20.25
N THR A 134 -3.32 24.79 -20.27
CA THR A 134 -2.36 25.49 -21.14
C THR A 134 -1.05 25.84 -20.44
N LEU A 135 -0.90 25.40 -19.17
CA LEU A 135 0.32 25.61 -18.41
C LEU A 135 1.45 24.75 -18.98
N THR A 136 2.69 25.23 -18.87
CA THR A 136 3.84 24.67 -19.60
C THR A 136 4.98 24.22 -18.71
N GLY A 137 5.02 24.60 -17.43
CA GLY A 137 6.10 24.17 -16.56
C GLY A 137 6.24 24.97 -15.26
N LEU A 138 7.38 24.77 -14.59
CA LEU A 138 7.71 25.40 -13.31
C LEU A 138 7.68 26.94 -13.36
N SER A 139 7.97 27.54 -14.50
CA SER A 139 7.95 29.00 -14.68
C SER A 139 6.55 29.62 -14.52
N ASP A 140 5.49 28.84 -14.74
CA ASP A 140 4.12 29.33 -14.58
C ASP A 140 3.71 29.52 -13.10
N LEU A 141 4.39 28.83 -12.14
CA LEU A 141 4.05 28.82 -10.72
C LEU A 141 3.97 30.22 -10.09
N THR A 142 4.86 31.11 -10.50
CA THR A 142 4.94 32.48 -9.97
C THR A 142 4.06 33.47 -10.71
N THR A 143 3.46 33.06 -11.83
CA THR A 143 2.61 33.94 -12.68
C THR A 143 1.18 33.97 -12.19
N ASP A 144 0.39 34.93 -12.71
CA ASP A 144 -1.04 35.05 -12.43
C ASP A 144 -1.90 33.95 -13.07
N LYS A 145 -1.33 33.13 -13.98
CA LYS A 145 -2.01 31.97 -14.55
C LYS A 145 -2.30 30.88 -13.53
N VAL A 146 -1.47 30.79 -12.47
CA VAL A 146 -1.63 29.83 -11.39
C VAL A 146 -2.10 30.53 -10.13
N LYS A 147 -3.25 30.16 -9.64
CA LYS A 147 -3.86 30.67 -8.39
C LYS A 147 -3.77 29.66 -7.25
N LYS A 148 -3.88 28.35 -7.57
CA LYS A 148 -3.83 27.28 -6.59
C LYS A 148 -2.87 26.18 -7.02
N ILE A 149 -1.97 25.82 -6.14
CA ILE A 149 -0.98 24.75 -6.30
C ILE A 149 -1.27 23.68 -5.25
N ALA A 150 -1.75 22.52 -5.67
CA ALA A 150 -2.00 21.41 -4.77
C ALA A 150 -0.71 20.66 -4.50
N VAL A 151 -0.39 20.46 -3.23
CA VAL A 151 0.74 19.66 -2.76
C VAL A 151 0.30 18.80 -1.57
N GLY A 152 0.95 17.68 -1.36
CA GLY A 152 0.76 16.93 -0.11
C GLY A 152 1.25 17.74 1.09
N GLU A 153 0.64 17.55 2.27
CA GLU A 153 1.14 18.18 3.51
C GLU A 153 2.59 17.76 3.77
N PRO A 154 3.57 18.66 3.73
CA PRO A 154 4.98 18.26 3.75
C PRO A 154 5.40 17.51 5.02
N LYS A 155 4.69 17.70 6.14
CA LYS A 155 4.99 17.00 7.40
C LYS A 155 4.67 15.51 7.36
N SER A 156 3.79 15.06 6.47
CA SER A 156 3.30 13.68 6.45
C SER A 156 3.31 13.03 5.06
N VAL A 157 3.36 13.82 3.98
CA VAL A 157 3.28 13.34 2.59
C VAL A 157 4.63 13.51 1.90
N PRO A 158 5.35 12.42 1.56
CA PRO A 158 6.67 12.52 0.94
C PRO A 158 6.68 13.34 -0.37
N ALA A 159 5.66 13.19 -1.24
CA ALA A 159 5.55 14.02 -2.46
C ALA A 159 5.50 15.53 -2.13
N GLY A 160 4.88 15.89 -1.01
CA GLY A 160 4.86 17.28 -0.52
C GLY A 160 6.21 17.73 0.02
N GLN A 161 6.99 16.82 0.64
CA GLN A 161 8.37 17.12 1.07
C GLN A 161 9.25 17.41 -0.16
N TYR A 162 9.19 16.56 -1.18
CA TYR A 162 9.95 16.78 -2.42
C TYR A 162 9.52 18.07 -3.15
N ALA A 163 8.22 18.37 -3.20
CA ALA A 163 7.73 19.63 -3.76
C ALA A 163 8.25 20.84 -2.98
N ASP A 164 8.32 20.75 -1.66
CA ASP A 164 8.86 21.80 -0.81
C ASP A 164 10.36 22.04 -1.07
N GLU A 165 11.15 20.96 -1.22
CA GLU A 165 12.56 21.03 -1.64
C GLU A 165 12.71 21.75 -2.99
N VAL A 166 11.86 21.42 -3.97
CA VAL A 166 11.85 22.07 -5.27
C VAL A 166 11.62 23.57 -5.15
N PHE A 167 10.61 23.97 -4.37
CA PHE A 167 10.30 25.41 -4.20
C PHE A 167 11.41 26.18 -3.51
N GLN A 168 12.08 25.56 -2.54
CA GLN A 168 13.26 26.12 -1.90
C GLN A 168 14.44 26.23 -2.86
N ASN A 169 14.77 25.18 -3.59
CA ASN A 169 15.89 25.12 -4.51
C ASN A 169 15.72 26.03 -5.75
N LEU A 170 14.48 26.38 -6.09
CA LEU A 170 14.16 27.38 -7.11
C LEU A 170 14.10 28.82 -6.55
N GLY A 171 14.10 29.00 -5.25
CA GLY A 171 13.99 30.32 -4.61
C GLY A 171 12.61 30.97 -4.77
N ILE A 172 11.57 30.17 -5.02
CA ILE A 172 10.21 30.69 -5.30
C ILE A 172 9.22 30.45 -4.15
N LYS A 173 9.64 29.78 -3.08
CA LYS A 173 8.75 29.32 -1.99
C LYS A 173 7.88 30.46 -1.43
N ASP A 174 8.49 31.60 -1.09
CA ASP A 174 7.78 32.73 -0.51
C ASP A 174 6.72 33.29 -1.46
N ALA A 175 7.07 33.40 -2.75
CA ALA A 175 6.17 33.94 -3.78
C ALA A 175 4.94 33.03 -4.03
N ILE A 176 5.08 31.71 -3.86
CA ILE A 176 4.00 30.74 -4.13
C ILE A 176 3.25 30.30 -2.85
N THR A 177 3.80 30.56 -1.66
CA THR A 177 3.16 30.15 -0.38
C THR A 177 1.68 30.55 -0.29
N PRO A 178 1.24 31.75 -0.72
CA PRO A 178 -0.18 32.10 -0.70
C PRO A 178 -1.07 31.29 -1.64
N LYS A 179 -0.46 30.58 -2.61
CA LYS A 179 -1.16 29.74 -3.60
C LYS A 179 -1.23 28.27 -3.20
N LEU A 180 -0.47 27.85 -2.17
CA LEU A 180 -0.39 26.45 -1.77
C LEU A 180 -1.67 25.99 -1.09
N VAL A 181 -2.17 24.82 -1.50
CA VAL A 181 -3.23 24.08 -0.83
C VAL A 181 -2.72 22.68 -0.50
N PHE A 182 -2.92 22.26 0.77
CA PHE A 182 -2.31 21.04 1.29
C PHE A 182 -3.31 19.90 1.34
N ALA A 183 -2.98 18.81 0.68
CA ALA A 183 -3.75 17.58 0.65
C ALA A 183 -3.20 16.56 1.67
N LYS A 184 -4.08 15.68 2.14
CA LYS A 184 -3.72 14.63 3.11
C LYS A 184 -2.85 13.51 2.52
N ASP A 185 -2.90 13.30 1.21
CA ASP A 185 -2.08 12.34 0.46
C ASP A 185 -1.96 12.75 -1.02
N VAL A 186 -1.12 12.04 -1.77
CA VAL A 186 -0.82 12.34 -3.18
C VAL A 186 -2.01 12.07 -4.10
N LYS A 187 -2.89 11.14 -3.77
CA LYS A 187 -4.09 10.84 -4.58
C LYS A 187 -5.12 11.99 -4.49
N GLU A 188 -5.23 12.63 -3.33
CA GLU A 188 -6.05 13.83 -3.18
C GLU A 188 -5.47 15.02 -3.96
N VAL A 189 -4.13 15.18 -3.99
CA VAL A 189 -3.47 16.18 -4.87
C VAL A 189 -3.87 15.94 -6.33
N LEU A 190 -3.75 14.70 -6.80
CA LEU A 190 -4.14 14.33 -8.17
C LEU A 190 -5.62 14.67 -8.45
N ALA A 191 -6.50 14.29 -7.53
CA ALA A 191 -7.93 14.55 -7.68
C ALA A 191 -8.25 16.06 -7.76
N TRP A 192 -7.59 16.90 -6.95
CA TRP A 192 -7.80 18.35 -7.03
C TRP A 192 -7.27 18.97 -8.32
N ALA A 193 -6.11 18.52 -8.80
CA ALA A 193 -5.52 19.00 -10.03
C ALA A 193 -6.35 18.58 -11.27
N THR A 194 -6.86 17.36 -11.29
CA THR A 194 -7.66 16.86 -12.45
C THR A 194 -9.07 17.40 -12.48
N SER A 195 -9.66 17.72 -11.34
CA SER A 195 -11.03 18.30 -11.25
C SER A 195 -11.07 19.82 -11.38
N GLY A 196 -9.92 20.51 -11.52
CA GLY A 196 -9.85 21.97 -11.56
C GLY A 196 -10.02 22.66 -10.20
N ASN A 197 -10.02 21.91 -9.09
CA ASN A 197 -9.98 22.49 -7.74
C ASN A 197 -8.64 23.13 -7.41
N ALA A 198 -7.58 22.73 -8.13
CA ALA A 198 -6.29 23.39 -8.19
C ALA A 198 -5.83 23.47 -9.66
N ASP A 199 -5.04 24.50 -10.00
CA ASP A 199 -4.54 24.70 -11.35
C ASP A 199 -3.40 23.73 -11.68
N ILE A 200 -2.60 23.40 -10.67
CA ILE A 200 -1.45 22.49 -10.71
C ILE A 200 -1.45 21.62 -9.47
N GLY A 201 -1.03 20.34 -9.63
CA GLY A 201 -0.68 19.45 -8.54
C GLY A 201 0.71 18.86 -8.71
N PHE A 202 1.43 18.67 -7.60
CA PHE A 202 2.69 17.92 -7.57
C PHE A 202 2.42 16.50 -7.10
N VAL A 203 2.63 15.54 -7.99
CA VAL A 203 2.39 14.11 -7.76
C VAL A 203 3.55 13.28 -8.30
N TYR A 204 3.54 11.99 -8.04
CA TYR A 204 4.48 11.10 -8.70
C TYR A 204 4.01 10.77 -10.12
N LYS A 205 4.97 10.44 -10.99
CA LYS A 205 4.68 10.01 -12.37
C LYS A 205 3.74 8.82 -12.41
N SER A 206 3.90 7.87 -11.50
CA SER A 206 2.99 6.72 -11.36
C SER A 206 1.54 7.13 -11.09
N ASP A 207 1.33 8.17 -10.27
CA ASP A 207 -0.01 8.70 -10.00
C ASP A 207 -0.61 9.36 -11.25
N ALA A 208 0.18 10.17 -11.95
CA ALA A 208 -0.25 10.82 -13.18
C ALA A 208 -0.64 9.82 -14.26
N LEU A 209 0.15 8.75 -14.44
CA LEU A 209 -0.11 7.69 -15.42
C LEU A 209 -1.32 6.81 -15.04
N SER A 210 -1.70 6.77 -13.77
CA SER A 210 -2.89 6.03 -13.32
C SER A 210 -4.22 6.75 -13.61
N SER A 211 -4.17 8.01 -14.03
CA SER A 211 -5.35 8.84 -14.31
C SER A 211 -5.47 9.20 -15.77
N ASN A 212 -6.64 8.90 -16.35
CA ASN A 212 -6.97 9.35 -17.71
C ASN A 212 -7.28 10.87 -17.80
N ASP A 213 -7.49 11.55 -16.67
CA ASP A 213 -7.88 12.95 -16.61
C ASP A 213 -6.72 13.89 -16.30
N ALA A 214 -5.56 13.34 -15.98
CA ALA A 214 -4.34 14.09 -15.74
C ALA A 214 -3.58 14.38 -17.04
N LYS A 215 -3.11 15.62 -17.17
CA LYS A 215 -2.07 15.99 -18.12
C LYS A 215 -0.78 16.27 -17.36
N ILE A 216 0.28 15.56 -17.70
CA ILE A 216 1.62 15.90 -17.20
C ILE A 216 2.06 17.19 -17.89
N ILE A 217 2.26 18.25 -17.09
CA ILE A 217 2.73 19.56 -17.54
C ILE A 217 4.23 19.56 -17.70
N GLY A 218 4.94 18.85 -16.81
CA GLY A 218 6.37 18.68 -16.84
C GLY A 218 6.89 17.78 -15.72
N THR A 219 8.05 17.16 -15.97
CA THR A 219 8.79 16.43 -14.95
C THR A 219 9.70 17.41 -14.22
N VAL A 220 9.75 17.34 -12.91
CA VAL A 220 10.64 18.15 -12.10
C VAL A 220 12.08 17.64 -12.29
N PRO A 221 13.08 18.52 -12.52
CA PRO A 221 14.47 18.12 -12.61
C PRO A 221 14.97 17.45 -11.31
N GLU A 222 15.69 16.33 -11.45
CA GLU A 222 16.19 15.54 -10.31
C GLU A 222 17.14 16.31 -9.38
N ASP A 223 17.84 17.34 -9.91
CA ASP A 223 18.72 18.19 -9.12
C ASP A 223 17.99 19.20 -8.21
N LYS A 224 16.66 19.24 -8.28
CA LYS A 224 15.82 20.14 -7.47
C LYS A 224 15.21 19.49 -6.24
N HIS A 225 15.33 18.19 -6.07
CA HIS A 225 14.86 17.46 -4.89
C HIS A 225 15.75 16.25 -4.60
N SER A 226 15.63 15.70 -3.40
CA SER A 226 16.27 14.45 -3.01
C SER A 226 15.77 13.28 -3.86
N PRO A 227 16.58 12.22 -4.10
CA PRO A 227 16.17 11.05 -4.87
C PRO A 227 14.88 10.41 -4.32
N ILE A 228 13.93 10.13 -5.20
CA ILE A 228 12.66 9.53 -4.85
C ILE A 228 12.79 8.01 -4.91
N THR A 229 12.99 7.40 -3.77
CA THR A 229 13.12 5.95 -3.61
C THR A 229 12.09 5.45 -2.61
N TYR A 230 11.47 4.32 -2.92
CA TYR A 230 10.47 3.66 -2.08
C TYR A 230 11.11 2.50 -1.35
N PRO A 231 11.43 2.65 -0.06
CA PRO A 231 11.91 1.53 0.74
C PRO A 231 10.75 0.66 1.21
N VAL A 232 11.03 -0.64 1.35
CA VAL A 232 10.21 -1.63 2.04
C VAL A 232 10.94 -2.11 3.30
N GLY A 233 10.18 -2.47 4.32
CA GLY A 233 10.72 -3.09 5.55
C GLY A 233 9.66 -3.86 6.30
N ILE A 234 10.07 -4.94 6.96
CA ILE A 234 9.20 -5.78 7.80
C ILE A 234 9.18 -5.20 9.21
N ILE A 235 8.00 -5.12 9.82
CA ILE A 235 7.84 -4.64 11.18
C ILE A 235 8.28 -5.72 12.18
N LYS A 236 9.15 -5.37 13.12
CA LYS A 236 9.72 -6.30 14.10
C LYS A 236 8.67 -7.01 14.96
N ALA A 237 7.58 -6.31 15.27
CA ALA A 237 6.47 -6.85 16.07
C ALA A 237 5.54 -7.79 15.28
N SER A 238 5.74 -7.97 13.97
CA SER A 238 4.98 -8.92 13.16
C SER A 238 5.07 -10.33 13.73
N LYS A 239 3.93 -11.00 13.80
CA LYS A 239 3.83 -12.42 14.17
C LYS A 239 3.94 -13.34 12.94
N ASN A 240 3.92 -12.76 11.75
CA ASN A 240 3.93 -13.44 10.46
C ASN A 240 5.23 -13.21 9.70
N GLN A 241 6.37 -13.10 10.39
CA GLN A 241 7.65 -12.68 9.79
C GLN A 241 8.09 -13.53 8.60
N ASP A 242 7.86 -14.85 8.63
CA ASP A 242 8.23 -15.73 7.50
C ASP A 242 7.36 -15.47 6.27
N ALA A 243 6.05 -15.29 6.45
CA ALA A 243 5.15 -14.92 5.37
C ALA A 243 5.45 -13.50 4.85
N ALA A 244 5.79 -12.56 5.72
CA ALA A 244 6.20 -11.21 5.37
C ALA A 244 7.49 -11.20 4.53
N LYS A 245 8.49 -12.02 4.89
CA LYS A 245 9.72 -12.21 4.10
C LYS A 245 9.41 -12.79 2.73
N ALA A 246 8.57 -13.84 2.67
CA ALA A 246 8.17 -14.45 1.40
C ALA A 246 7.46 -13.43 0.48
N PHE A 247 6.63 -12.54 1.02
CA PHE A 247 6.02 -11.47 0.25
C PHE A 247 7.03 -10.37 -0.13
N GLU A 248 7.92 -9.97 0.78
CA GLU A 248 9.01 -9.04 0.46
C GLU A 248 9.85 -9.58 -0.71
N ASP A 249 10.27 -10.85 -0.67
CA ASP A 249 11.04 -11.48 -1.74
C ASP A 249 10.24 -11.53 -3.07
N PHE A 250 8.92 -11.75 -2.99
CA PHE A 250 8.05 -11.72 -4.17
C PHE A 250 8.04 -10.34 -4.85
N LEU A 251 8.10 -9.24 -4.09
CA LEU A 251 8.15 -7.89 -4.64
C LEU A 251 9.35 -7.65 -5.59
N TYR A 252 10.42 -8.43 -5.44
CA TYR A 252 11.63 -8.33 -6.28
C TYR A 252 11.65 -9.29 -7.47
N THR A 253 10.58 -10.08 -7.67
CA THR A 253 10.47 -10.98 -8.84
C THR A 253 10.26 -10.20 -10.14
N ASP A 254 10.59 -10.83 -11.26
CA ASP A 254 10.38 -10.23 -12.59
C ASP A 254 8.90 -9.91 -12.87
N THR A 255 7.97 -10.67 -12.27
CA THR A 255 6.54 -10.38 -12.33
C THR A 255 6.23 -9.03 -11.71
N CYS A 256 6.71 -8.76 -10.50
CA CYS A 256 6.49 -7.49 -9.82
C CYS A 256 7.23 -6.34 -10.49
N LYS A 257 8.46 -6.56 -10.97
CA LYS A 257 9.22 -5.55 -11.74
C LYS A 257 8.42 -5.06 -12.95
N LYS A 258 7.87 -5.98 -13.76
CA LYS A 258 7.02 -5.63 -14.92
C LYS A 258 5.76 -4.87 -14.51
N ILE A 259 5.16 -5.22 -13.36
CA ILE A 259 4.01 -4.48 -12.84
C ILE A 259 4.44 -3.05 -12.45
N PHE A 260 5.53 -2.88 -11.72
CA PHE A 260 6.02 -1.56 -11.36
C PHE A 260 6.33 -0.70 -12.60
N GLU A 261 7.06 -1.25 -13.59
CA GLU A 261 7.36 -0.57 -14.85
C GLU A 261 6.07 -0.18 -15.61
N LYS A 262 5.05 -1.06 -15.67
CA LYS A 262 3.73 -0.77 -16.26
C LYS A 262 3.10 0.50 -15.66
N TYR A 263 3.28 0.72 -14.37
CA TYR A 263 2.75 1.90 -13.65
C TYR A 263 3.75 3.07 -13.61
N GLY A 264 4.86 3.00 -14.34
CA GLY A 264 5.81 4.10 -14.51
C GLY A 264 6.85 4.25 -13.40
N TYR A 265 7.01 3.24 -12.55
CA TYR A 265 8.12 3.18 -11.60
C TYR A 265 9.43 2.78 -12.29
N GLY A 266 10.55 3.35 -11.81
CA GLY A 266 11.89 2.84 -12.08
C GLY A 266 12.27 1.75 -11.08
N LEU A 267 13.16 0.84 -11.48
CA LEU A 267 13.74 -0.15 -10.55
C LEU A 267 14.81 0.51 -9.68
N ALA A 268 14.91 0.10 -8.39
CA ALA A 268 15.90 0.64 -7.46
C ALA A 268 17.27 -0.03 -7.60
#